data_e8a0e49b18499c37380df9e25fb3e7e0
#
_entry.id   e8a0e49b18499c37380df9e25fb3e7e0
#
_cell.length_a   1.000
_cell.length_b   1.000
_cell.length_c   1.000
_cell.angle_alpha   90.00
_cell.angle_beta   90.00
_cell.angle_gamma   90.00
#
_symmetry.space_group_name_H-M   'P 1'
#
loop_
_entity.id
_entity.type
_entity.pdbx_description
1 polymer ?
#
loop_
_entity_poly.entity_id
_entity_poly.type
_entity_poly.pdbx_seq_one_letter_code
_entity_poly.pdbx_strand_id
1 'polypeptide(L)'
;MDLQHAGEIRSVPRTPFAKAFHAYRNGDAALGDSLFTVAIQTAQSDRQRADFYYSRAQSPYGSSDDFERAVASYPAHGPSLYRLAGLVANEVGRPSEPEGRAAHWCLADQYRQVAEFASDERIAESARRAAAGYERAAPTREQVAALGWRSGQTVTVAYGDDQTCETTVR
;
A
#
# COMPACT_ATOMS: atom_id res chain seq x y z
N MET A 1 19.33 52.97 -4.81
CA MET A 1 19.54 51.83 -3.87
C MET A 1 18.71 50.67 -4.40
N ASP A 2 19.32 49.89 -5.28
CA ASP A 2 18.67 48.76 -5.92
C ASP A 2 18.85 47.54 -5.04
N LEU A 3 17.76 47.06 -4.46
CA LEU A 3 17.72 45.82 -3.76
C LEU A 3 17.70 44.68 -4.81
N GLN A 4 18.84 44.06 -4.96
CA GLN A 4 19.05 42.85 -5.77
C GLN A 4 18.02 41.79 -5.39
N HIS A 5 17.15 41.47 -6.33
CA HIS A 5 16.42 40.21 -6.32
C HIS A 5 17.45 39.11 -6.54
N ALA A 6 17.92 38.52 -5.46
CA ALA A 6 18.64 37.27 -5.50
C ALA A 6 17.65 36.20 -5.98
N GLY A 7 17.63 35.99 -7.30
CA GLY A 7 16.89 34.91 -7.92
C GLY A 7 17.38 33.59 -7.34
N GLU A 8 16.52 32.93 -6.57
CA GLU A 8 16.72 31.52 -6.21
C GLU A 8 17.02 30.74 -7.50
N ILE A 9 18.26 30.35 -7.67
CA ILE A 9 18.63 29.39 -8.71
C ILE A 9 18.01 28.07 -8.27
N ARG A 10 16.76 27.82 -8.66
CA ARG A 10 16.13 26.52 -8.52
C ARG A 10 16.98 25.54 -9.33
N SER A 11 17.74 24.70 -8.64
CA SER A 11 18.58 23.70 -9.27
C SER A 11 17.72 22.82 -10.18
N VAL A 12 18.02 22.82 -11.49
CA VAL A 12 17.31 21.98 -12.46
C VAL A 12 17.51 20.51 -12.06
N PRO A 13 16.44 19.72 -11.91
CA PRO A 13 16.55 18.31 -11.57
C PRO A 13 17.43 17.57 -12.58
N ARG A 14 18.43 16.80 -12.10
CA ARG A 14 19.39 16.13 -12.99
C ARG A 14 18.99 14.72 -13.38
N THR A 15 18.31 13.98 -12.48
CA THR A 15 17.90 12.60 -12.73
C THR A 15 16.53 12.53 -13.42
N PRO A 16 16.25 11.48 -14.22
CA PRO A 16 14.92 11.26 -14.80
C PRO A 16 13.82 11.26 -13.72
N PHE A 17 14.06 10.63 -12.57
CA PHE A 17 13.16 10.60 -11.44
C PHE A 17 12.82 11.99 -10.90
N ALA A 18 13.83 12.82 -10.64
CA ALA A 18 13.60 14.19 -10.16
C ALA A 18 12.90 15.07 -11.20
N LYS A 19 13.23 14.88 -12.51
CA LYS A 19 12.55 15.57 -13.61
C LYS A 19 11.08 15.15 -13.73
N ALA A 20 10.75 13.89 -13.49
CA ALA A 20 9.38 13.38 -13.49
C ALA A 20 8.49 14.11 -12.46
N PHE A 21 8.97 14.23 -11.23
CA PHE A 21 8.26 15.01 -10.20
C PHE A 21 8.10 16.48 -10.58
N HIS A 22 9.10 17.08 -11.19
CA HIS A 22 9.02 18.46 -11.64
C HIS A 22 7.97 18.63 -12.74
N ALA A 23 7.90 17.70 -13.71
CA ALA A 23 6.88 17.69 -14.74
C ALA A 23 5.47 17.57 -14.15
N TYR A 24 5.23 16.64 -13.25
CA TYR A 24 3.94 16.50 -12.58
C TYR A 24 3.53 17.75 -11.78
N ARG A 25 4.46 18.37 -11.07
CA ARG A 25 4.18 19.63 -10.35
C ARG A 25 3.80 20.78 -11.25
N ASN A 26 4.26 20.75 -12.51
CA ASN A 26 3.92 21.74 -13.53
C ASN A 26 2.66 21.35 -14.34
N GLY A 27 2.00 20.24 -14.01
CA GLY A 27 0.80 19.78 -14.71
C GLY A 27 1.07 19.01 -16.00
N ASP A 28 2.33 18.72 -16.35
CA ASP A 28 2.70 17.94 -17.52
C ASP A 28 2.75 16.45 -17.18
N ALA A 29 1.57 15.83 -17.17
CA ALA A 29 1.41 14.42 -16.86
C ALA A 29 2.15 13.51 -17.85
N ALA A 30 2.05 13.80 -19.15
CA ALA A 30 2.63 12.97 -20.20
C ALA A 30 4.17 12.92 -20.10
N LEU A 31 4.79 14.09 -19.89
CA LEU A 31 6.23 14.17 -19.67
C LEU A 31 6.62 13.47 -18.34
N GLY A 32 5.84 13.66 -17.29
CA GLY A 32 6.05 13.00 -16.00
C GLY A 32 6.06 11.49 -16.12
N ASP A 33 5.07 10.90 -16.79
CA ASP A 33 4.96 9.45 -17.02
C ASP A 33 6.12 8.91 -17.87
N SER A 34 6.49 9.64 -18.94
CA SER A 34 7.64 9.27 -19.76
C SER A 34 8.93 9.23 -18.96
N LEU A 35 9.17 10.24 -18.13
CA LEU A 35 10.37 10.35 -17.31
C LEU A 35 10.39 9.30 -16.16
N PHE A 36 9.24 8.97 -15.55
CA PHE A 36 9.14 7.86 -14.60
C PHE A 36 9.43 6.53 -15.28
N THR A 37 8.94 6.32 -16.50
CA THR A 37 9.23 5.11 -17.27
C THR A 37 10.73 4.95 -17.49
N VAL A 38 11.42 6.02 -17.89
CA VAL A 38 12.89 6.00 -18.03
C VAL A 38 13.58 5.71 -16.70
N ALA A 39 13.13 6.33 -15.59
CA ALA A 39 13.71 6.09 -14.28
C ALA A 39 13.57 4.63 -13.85
N ILE A 40 12.37 4.04 -14.03
CA ILE A 40 12.06 2.64 -13.71
C ILE A 40 12.92 1.67 -14.53
N GLN A 41 13.07 1.94 -15.85
CA GLN A 41 13.88 1.11 -16.75
C GLN A 41 15.38 1.18 -16.44
N THR A 42 15.84 2.31 -15.95
CA THR A 42 17.26 2.55 -15.62
C THR A 42 17.60 2.33 -14.13
N ALA A 43 16.66 1.81 -13.36
CA ALA A 43 16.87 1.49 -11.95
C ALA A 43 18.03 0.49 -11.77
N GLN A 44 18.91 0.77 -10.81
CA GLN A 44 20.13 -0.01 -10.56
C GLN A 44 19.88 -1.25 -9.68
N SER A 45 18.68 -1.37 -9.11
CA SER A 45 18.27 -2.51 -8.29
C SER A 45 16.75 -2.67 -8.29
N ASP A 46 16.28 -3.88 -7.96
CA ASP A 46 14.85 -4.15 -7.82
C ASP A 46 14.21 -3.30 -6.72
N ARG A 47 14.92 -3.05 -5.62
CA ARG A 47 14.46 -2.13 -4.58
C ARG A 47 14.27 -0.70 -5.12
N GLN A 48 15.26 -0.17 -5.85
CA GLN A 48 15.16 1.17 -6.44
C GLN A 48 14.01 1.23 -7.47
N ARG A 49 13.80 0.16 -8.23
CA ARG A 49 12.68 0.05 -9.16
C ARG A 49 11.34 0.11 -8.41
N ALA A 50 11.22 -0.61 -7.30
CA ALA A 50 10.06 -0.57 -6.43
C ALA A 50 9.82 0.83 -5.82
N ASP A 51 10.88 1.50 -5.36
CA ASP A 51 10.80 2.89 -4.87
C ASP A 51 10.26 3.85 -5.94
N PHE A 52 10.64 3.65 -7.20
CA PHE A 52 10.16 4.49 -8.32
C PHE A 52 8.69 4.21 -8.65
N TYR A 53 8.26 2.94 -8.70
CA TYR A 53 6.85 2.59 -8.84
C TYR A 53 6.01 3.16 -7.69
N TYR A 54 6.43 2.96 -6.45
CA TYR A 54 5.77 3.52 -5.27
C TYR A 54 5.62 5.04 -5.34
N SER A 55 6.68 5.72 -5.75
CA SER A 55 6.68 7.17 -5.88
C SER A 55 5.74 7.65 -6.99
N ARG A 56 5.67 6.92 -8.12
CA ARG A 56 4.71 7.22 -9.19
C ARG A 56 3.29 7.01 -8.71
N ALA A 57 3.00 5.90 -8.02
CA ALA A 57 1.67 5.61 -7.46
C ALA A 57 1.15 6.71 -6.53
N GLN A 58 2.04 7.37 -5.78
CA GLN A 58 1.67 8.46 -4.88
C GLN A 58 1.52 9.82 -5.57
N SER A 59 1.83 9.92 -6.85
CA SER A 59 1.67 11.16 -7.58
C SER A 59 0.19 11.41 -7.94
N PRO A 60 -0.19 12.66 -8.26
CA PRO A 60 -1.57 12.97 -8.67
C PRO A 60 -2.06 12.21 -9.91
N TYR A 61 -1.13 11.65 -10.70
CA TYR A 61 -1.41 10.93 -11.94
C TYR A 61 -1.06 9.43 -11.83
N GLY A 62 -0.71 8.95 -10.62
CA GLY A 62 -0.34 7.57 -10.39
C GLY A 62 -1.53 6.63 -10.32
N SER A 63 -1.29 5.34 -10.60
CA SER A 63 -2.26 4.27 -10.44
C SER A 63 -1.92 3.42 -9.22
N SER A 64 -2.94 2.87 -8.56
CA SER A 64 -2.77 1.86 -7.50
C SER A 64 -2.02 0.61 -7.99
N ASP A 65 -2.12 0.27 -9.28
CA ASP A 65 -1.38 -0.84 -9.90
C ASP A 65 0.14 -0.71 -9.75
N ASP A 66 0.63 0.51 -9.58
CA ASP A 66 2.06 0.73 -9.35
C ASP A 66 2.52 0.27 -7.97
N PHE A 67 1.64 0.20 -6.97
CA PHE A 67 1.97 -0.45 -5.71
C PHE A 67 2.17 -1.96 -5.91
N GLU A 68 1.35 -2.60 -6.74
CA GLU A 68 1.50 -4.02 -7.09
C GLU A 68 2.79 -4.25 -7.88
N ARG A 69 3.11 -3.40 -8.85
CA ARG A 69 4.36 -3.46 -9.62
C ARG A 69 5.58 -3.25 -8.73
N ALA A 70 5.48 -2.40 -7.71
CA ALA A 70 6.54 -2.22 -6.73
C ALA A 70 6.78 -3.51 -5.93
N VAL A 71 5.73 -4.17 -5.46
CA VAL A 71 5.83 -5.45 -4.74
C VAL A 71 6.32 -6.57 -5.68
N ALA A 72 5.84 -6.61 -6.94
CA ALA A 72 6.33 -7.57 -7.95
C ALA A 72 7.83 -7.39 -8.23
N SER A 73 8.33 -6.13 -8.22
CA SER A 73 9.76 -5.83 -8.40
C SER A 73 10.58 -6.17 -7.15
N TYR A 74 10.07 -5.89 -5.97
CA TYR A 74 10.72 -6.16 -4.70
C TYR A 74 9.67 -6.59 -3.66
N PRO A 75 9.47 -7.91 -3.44
CA PRO A 75 8.44 -8.45 -2.56
C PRO A 75 8.48 -7.94 -1.12
N ALA A 76 9.65 -7.56 -0.62
CA ALA A 76 9.83 -6.97 0.71
C ALA A 76 9.65 -5.43 0.73
N HIS A 77 8.98 -4.83 -0.26
CA HIS A 77 8.73 -3.39 -0.30
C HIS A 77 7.62 -2.99 0.67
N GLY A 78 7.97 -2.82 1.95
CA GLY A 78 7.05 -2.52 3.05
C GLY A 78 6.09 -1.35 2.78
N PRO A 79 6.53 -0.19 2.22
CA PRO A 79 5.64 0.91 1.90
C PRO A 79 4.50 0.53 0.95
N SER A 80 4.78 -0.23 -0.13
CA SER A 80 3.75 -0.67 -1.08
C SER A 80 2.81 -1.71 -0.47
N LEU A 81 3.35 -2.69 0.25
CA LEU A 81 2.55 -3.68 0.99
C LEU A 81 1.59 -2.99 1.97
N TYR A 82 2.06 -1.98 2.71
CA TYR A 82 1.22 -1.22 3.64
C TYR A 82 0.09 -0.47 2.91
N ARG A 83 0.39 0.11 1.73
CA ARG A 83 -0.63 0.79 0.92
C ARG A 83 -1.66 -0.17 0.34
N LEU A 84 -1.23 -1.31 -0.19
CA LEU A 84 -2.14 -2.34 -0.70
C LEU A 84 -3.06 -2.87 0.40
N ALA A 85 -2.53 -3.19 1.59
CA ALA A 85 -3.36 -3.56 2.74
C ALA A 85 -4.37 -2.47 3.12
N GLY A 86 -3.99 -1.19 3.00
CA GLY A 86 -4.89 -0.06 3.22
C GLY A 86 -6.01 0.05 2.17
N LEU A 87 -5.73 -0.27 0.90
CA LEU A 87 -6.76 -0.32 -0.14
C LEU A 87 -7.79 -1.43 0.15
N VAL A 88 -7.32 -2.64 0.45
CA VAL A 88 -8.20 -3.74 0.86
C VAL A 88 -9.01 -3.38 2.11
N ALA A 89 -8.40 -2.70 3.08
CA ALA A 89 -9.11 -2.25 4.28
C ALA A 89 -10.26 -1.27 3.97
N ASN A 90 -10.10 -0.41 2.97
CA ASN A 90 -11.15 0.48 2.52
C ASN A 90 -12.32 -0.28 1.86
N GLU A 91 -12.02 -1.33 1.10
CA GLU A 91 -13.03 -2.20 0.47
C GLU A 91 -13.78 -3.05 1.50
N VAL A 92 -13.07 -3.62 2.48
CA VAL A 92 -13.70 -4.35 3.59
C VAL A 92 -14.59 -3.43 4.42
N GLY A 93 -14.18 -2.19 4.63
CA GLY A 93 -14.97 -1.21 5.37
C GLY A 93 -15.24 -1.62 6.83
N ARG A 94 -16.50 -1.46 7.26
CA ARG A 94 -16.97 -1.77 8.63
C ARG A 94 -18.19 -2.68 8.60
N PRO A 95 -18.06 -3.95 8.29
CA PRO A 95 -19.19 -4.87 8.26
C PRO A 95 -19.81 -5.01 9.65
N SER A 96 -21.15 -4.98 9.72
CA SER A 96 -21.92 -5.16 10.95
C SER A 96 -22.08 -6.65 11.30
N GLU A 97 -22.28 -7.47 10.27
CA GLU A 97 -22.55 -8.89 10.42
C GLU A 97 -21.29 -9.69 10.78
N PRO A 98 -21.42 -10.67 11.68
CA PRO A 98 -20.27 -11.48 12.12
C PRO A 98 -19.53 -12.16 10.95
N GLU A 99 -20.26 -12.67 9.96
CA GLU A 99 -19.67 -13.31 8.77
C GLU A 99 -18.78 -12.34 8.00
N GLY A 100 -19.30 -11.14 7.66
CA GLY A 100 -18.52 -10.11 6.98
C GLY A 100 -17.33 -9.61 7.81
N ARG A 101 -17.48 -9.58 9.15
CA ARG A 101 -16.38 -9.20 10.05
C ARG A 101 -15.20 -10.18 10.04
N ALA A 102 -15.37 -11.40 9.54
CA ALA A 102 -14.28 -12.35 9.37
C ALA A 102 -13.23 -11.86 8.34
N ALA A 103 -13.58 -10.94 7.42
CA ALA A 103 -12.63 -10.27 6.55
C ALA A 103 -11.55 -9.48 7.33
N HIS A 104 -11.83 -9.08 8.57
CA HIS A 104 -10.83 -8.45 9.43
C HIS A 104 -9.68 -9.41 9.82
N TRP A 105 -9.90 -10.73 9.85
CA TRP A 105 -8.79 -11.67 10.02
C TRP A 105 -7.85 -11.65 8.81
N CYS A 106 -8.40 -11.58 7.59
CA CYS A 106 -7.58 -11.42 6.39
C CYS A 106 -6.73 -10.15 6.43
N LEU A 107 -7.35 -9.03 6.82
CA LEU A 107 -6.62 -7.76 7.01
C LEU A 107 -5.55 -7.87 8.09
N ALA A 108 -5.85 -8.52 9.22
CA ALA A 108 -4.86 -8.74 10.26
C ALA A 108 -3.66 -9.54 9.75
N ASP A 109 -3.89 -10.58 8.91
CA ASP A 109 -2.82 -11.38 8.32
C ASP A 109 -2.00 -10.57 7.31
N GLN A 110 -2.64 -9.80 6.44
CA GLN A 110 -1.93 -8.90 5.51
C GLN A 110 -1.04 -7.90 6.26
N TYR A 111 -1.56 -7.25 7.30
CA TYR A 111 -0.76 -6.32 8.09
C TYR A 111 0.35 -7.00 8.90
N ARG A 112 0.19 -8.27 9.33
CA ARG A 112 1.29 -9.05 9.91
C ARG A 112 2.38 -9.30 8.89
N GLN A 113 2.01 -9.66 7.65
CA GLN A 113 2.95 -9.81 6.55
C GLN A 113 3.71 -8.50 6.27
N VAL A 114 3.01 -7.36 6.25
CA VAL A 114 3.68 -6.05 6.14
C VAL A 114 4.69 -5.86 7.26
N ALA A 115 4.32 -6.18 8.50
CA ALA A 115 5.20 -6.01 9.66
C ALA A 115 6.43 -6.92 9.60
N GLU A 116 6.31 -8.10 8.98
CA GLU A 116 7.41 -9.04 8.80
C GLU A 116 8.39 -8.58 7.72
N PHE A 117 7.87 -8.07 6.59
CA PHE A 117 8.70 -7.71 5.43
C PHE A 117 9.18 -6.25 5.43
N ALA A 118 8.56 -5.37 6.22
CA ALA A 118 8.95 -3.97 6.24
C ALA A 118 10.35 -3.77 6.83
N SER A 119 11.26 -3.21 6.05
CA SER A 119 12.60 -2.82 6.52
C SER A 119 12.60 -1.52 7.35
N ASP A 120 11.54 -0.71 7.30
CA ASP A 120 11.35 0.47 8.13
C ASP A 120 10.54 0.10 9.38
N GLU A 121 11.16 0.21 10.56
CA GLU A 121 10.54 -0.16 11.84
C GLU A 121 9.25 0.63 12.13
N ARG A 122 9.14 1.88 11.68
CA ARG A 122 7.91 2.68 11.86
C ARG A 122 6.74 2.10 11.06
N ILE A 123 7.02 1.60 9.84
CA ILE A 123 6.02 0.90 9.03
C ILE A 123 5.66 -0.43 9.70
N ALA A 124 6.65 -1.20 10.13
CA ALA A 124 6.44 -2.47 10.81
C ALA A 124 5.60 -2.31 12.08
N GLU A 125 5.90 -1.32 12.92
CA GLU A 125 5.14 -1.03 14.13
C GLU A 125 3.71 -0.56 13.82
N SER A 126 3.52 0.29 12.81
CA SER A 126 2.20 0.73 12.36
C SER A 126 1.37 -0.44 11.86
N ALA A 127 2.00 -1.36 11.12
CA ALA A 127 1.35 -2.58 10.63
C ALA A 127 0.96 -3.52 11.79
N ARG A 128 1.83 -3.72 12.79
CA ARG A 128 1.48 -4.52 14.00
C ARG A 128 0.27 -3.93 14.74
N ARG A 129 0.22 -2.60 14.89
CA ARG A 129 -0.93 -1.92 15.52
C ARG A 129 -2.21 -2.09 14.70
N ALA A 130 -2.14 -1.96 13.38
CA ALA A 130 -3.27 -2.19 12.48
C ALA A 130 -3.77 -3.64 12.58
N ALA A 131 -2.86 -4.63 12.49
CA ALA A 131 -3.19 -6.03 12.64
C ALA A 131 -3.93 -6.32 13.97
N ALA A 132 -3.42 -5.82 15.08
CA ALA A 132 -4.08 -5.96 16.38
C ALA A 132 -5.45 -5.25 16.44
N GLY A 133 -5.63 -4.15 15.72
CA GLY A 133 -6.90 -3.46 15.58
C GLY A 133 -7.95 -4.31 14.86
N TYR A 134 -7.58 -4.86 13.72
CA TYR A 134 -8.45 -5.74 12.92
C TYR A 134 -8.76 -7.05 13.65
N GLU A 135 -7.80 -7.63 14.37
CA GLU A 135 -8.03 -8.80 15.20
C GLU A 135 -9.15 -8.55 16.24
N ARG A 136 -9.14 -7.39 16.90
CA ARG A 136 -10.22 -7.03 17.87
C ARG A 136 -11.55 -6.73 17.18
N ALA A 137 -11.55 -6.32 15.93
CA ALA A 137 -12.76 -6.04 15.15
C ALA A 137 -13.38 -7.30 14.53
N ALA A 138 -12.64 -8.39 14.44
CA ALA A 138 -13.09 -9.67 13.92
C ALA A 138 -14.17 -10.33 14.80
N PRO A 139 -14.85 -11.39 14.34
CA PRO A 139 -15.88 -12.07 15.13
C PRO A 139 -15.37 -12.58 16.48
N THR A 140 -16.20 -12.42 17.51
CA THR A 140 -15.94 -13.04 18.83
C THR A 140 -16.15 -14.55 18.77
N ARG A 141 -15.64 -15.27 19.77
CA ARG A 141 -15.85 -16.73 19.88
C ARG A 141 -17.34 -17.12 19.90
N GLU A 142 -18.18 -16.32 20.55
CA GLU A 142 -19.63 -16.55 20.59
C GLU A 142 -20.26 -16.38 19.17
N GLN A 143 -19.83 -15.36 18.44
CA GLN A 143 -20.28 -15.14 17.06
C GLN A 143 -19.79 -16.26 16.12
N VAL A 144 -18.54 -16.70 16.28
CA VAL A 144 -17.99 -17.87 15.55
C VAL A 144 -18.83 -19.12 15.80
N ALA A 145 -19.17 -19.40 17.05
CA ALA A 145 -20.02 -20.54 17.40
C ALA A 145 -21.44 -20.42 16.83
N ALA A 146 -22.02 -19.21 16.82
CA ALA A 146 -23.33 -18.95 16.24
C ALA A 146 -23.36 -19.16 14.70
N LEU A 147 -22.22 -18.92 14.00
CA LEU A 147 -22.05 -19.22 12.57
C LEU A 147 -21.78 -20.72 12.30
N GLY A 148 -21.67 -21.55 13.33
CA GLY A 148 -21.33 -22.96 13.20
C GLY A 148 -19.87 -23.22 12.78
N TRP A 149 -19.00 -22.20 12.85
CA TRP A 149 -17.60 -22.32 12.51
C TRP A 149 -16.78 -22.90 13.67
N ARG A 150 -15.66 -23.54 13.32
CA ARG A 150 -14.76 -24.14 14.31
C ARG A 150 -13.38 -23.49 14.24
N SER A 151 -12.77 -23.26 15.38
CA SER A 151 -11.38 -22.79 15.45
C SER A 151 -10.46 -23.72 14.63
N GLY A 152 -9.57 -23.10 13.85
CA GLY A 152 -8.70 -23.79 12.91
C GLY A 152 -9.33 -24.13 11.56
N GLN A 153 -10.63 -23.90 11.38
CA GLN A 153 -11.30 -24.06 10.07
C GLN A 153 -10.88 -22.96 9.12
N THR A 154 -10.59 -23.29 7.87
CA THR A 154 -10.45 -22.30 6.78
C THR A 154 -11.84 -21.93 6.27
N VAL A 155 -12.08 -20.63 6.15
CA VAL A 155 -13.31 -20.05 5.58
C VAL A 155 -12.97 -19.05 4.50
N THR A 156 -13.80 -19.00 3.46
CA THR A 156 -13.73 -17.98 2.42
C THR A 156 -14.72 -16.89 2.79
N VAL A 157 -14.26 -15.65 2.86
CA VAL A 157 -15.06 -14.48 3.22
C VAL A 157 -15.10 -13.52 2.05
N ALA A 158 -16.31 -13.12 1.66
CA ALA A 158 -16.51 -12.07 0.66
C ALA A 158 -16.39 -10.68 1.29
N TYR A 159 -15.85 -9.73 0.53
CA TYR A 159 -15.81 -8.31 0.89
C TYR A 159 -15.79 -7.46 -0.40
N GLY A 160 -16.20 -6.18 -0.29
CA GLY A 160 -16.35 -5.35 -1.48
C GLY A 160 -17.35 -5.94 -2.48
N ASP A 161 -17.22 -5.58 -3.75
CA ASP A 161 -18.19 -5.94 -4.77
C ASP A 161 -18.01 -7.36 -5.33
N ASP A 162 -16.81 -7.92 -5.38
CA ASP A 162 -16.53 -9.28 -5.89
C ASP A 162 -15.23 -9.88 -5.34
N GLN A 163 -14.73 -9.35 -4.22
CA GLN A 163 -13.49 -9.81 -3.63
C GLN A 163 -13.74 -10.87 -2.56
N THR A 164 -12.83 -11.80 -2.47
CA THR A 164 -12.85 -12.82 -1.41
C THR A 164 -11.46 -12.98 -0.81
N CYS A 165 -11.41 -13.43 0.43
CA CYS A 165 -10.18 -13.90 1.05
C CYS A 165 -10.41 -15.23 1.80
N GLU A 166 -9.37 -16.02 1.88
CA GLU A 166 -9.34 -17.20 2.74
C GLU A 166 -8.65 -16.86 4.06
N THR A 167 -9.26 -17.24 5.16
CA THR A 167 -8.69 -17.02 6.50
C THR A 167 -9.00 -18.22 7.41
N THR A 168 -8.23 -18.32 8.49
CA THR A 168 -8.43 -19.35 9.51
C THR A 168 -9.22 -18.77 10.68
N VAL A 169 -10.29 -19.46 11.05
CA VAL A 169 -11.14 -19.13 12.23
C VAL A 169 -10.33 -19.24 13.51
N ARG A 170 -10.40 -18.22 14.37
CA ARG A 170 -9.57 -18.07 15.60
C ARG A 170 -10.37 -18.10 16.87
#